data_286414e0c0b9a67846a8a41fc166c32b
#
_entry.id   286414e0c0b9a67846a8a41fc166c32b
#
_cell.length_a   1.000
_cell.length_b   1.000
_cell.length_c   1.000
_cell.angle_alpha   90.00
_cell.angle_beta   90.00
_cell.angle_gamma   90.00
#
_symmetry.space_group_name_H-M   'P 1'
#
loop_
_entity.id
_entity.type
_entity.pdbx_description
1 polymer ?
#
loop_
_entity_poly.entity_id
_entity_poly.type
_entity_poly.pdbx_seq_one_letter_code
_entity_poly.pdbx_strand_id
1 'polypeptide(L)'
;PFPTGSPHHGTIFVSVLKDVVPRYKTMRGYYVPRGWGWDCHGLPVETQAEKNLGITEKSEIETKIGVAKFNEECRRIVSECNENWKIYIDRIGRWVDFDHPYSTLDRDFMESVIWAFAEIYKKGLIYKDYRVSPYCYRCQTPLSISDIRLDDSTRLRQDRTVTVKFAIKEDPKHYF
;
A
#
# COMPACT_ATOMS: atom_id res chain seq x y z
N PRO A 1 8.66 -4.13 -5.68
CA PRO A 1 7.83 -4.87 -4.75
C PRO A 1 7.64 -4.13 -3.43
N PHE A 2 6.69 -4.60 -2.60
CA PHE A 2 6.46 -4.10 -1.27
C PHE A 2 7.32 -4.90 -0.27
N PRO A 3 8.18 -4.26 0.53
CA PRO A 3 9.13 -4.96 1.39
C PRO A 3 8.51 -5.30 2.76
N THR A 4 7.60 -6.28 2.82
CA THR A 4 6.93 -6.70 4.06
C THR A 4 7.15 -8.16 4.45
N GLY A 5 8.13 -8.82 3.86
CA GLY A 5 8.47 -10.21 4.14
C GLY A 5 9.11 -10.91 2.97
N SER A 6 9.30 -12.21 3.11
CA SER A 6 9.86 -13.04 2.05
C SER A 6 8.92 -13.10 0.84
N PRO A 7 9.47 -13.16 -0.39
CA PRO A 7 8.64 -13.34 -1.57
C PRO A 7 7.83 -14.64 -1.52
N HIS A 8 6.55 -14.55 -1.83
CA HIS A 8 5.70 -15.73 -2.02
C HIS A 8 5.64 -16.14 -3.49
N HIS A 9 5.06 -17.30 -3.81
CA HIS A 9 5.02 -17.84 -5.18
C HIS A 9 4.48 -16.84 -6.22
N GLY A 10 3.41 -16.12 -5.90
CA GLY A 10 2.86 -15.10 -6.79
C GLY A 10 3.85 -13.97 -7.09
N THR A 11 4.62 -13.53 -6.10
CA THR A 11 5.65 -12.49 -6.27
C THR A 11 6.78 -12.99 -7.17
N ILE A 12 7.24 -14.23 -6.97
CA ILE A 12 8.26 -14.87 -7.80
C ILE A 12 7.77 -15.03 -9.23
N PHE A 13 6.53 -15.51 -9.42
CA PHE A 13 5.92 -15.63 -10.73
C PHE A 13 5.89 -14.30 -11.50
N VAL A 14 5.40 -13.23 -10.86
CA VAL A 14 5.43 -11.88 -11.46
C VAL A 14 6.85 -11.43 -11.78
N SER A 15 7.82 -11.76 -10.94
CA SER A 15 9.23 -11.45 -11.16
C SER A 15 9.80 -12.14 -12.42
N VAL A 16 9.44 -13.41 -12.62
CA VAL A 16 9.82 -14.17 -13.83
C VAL A 16 9.18 -13.55 -15.07
N LEU A 17 7.88 -13.23 -15.04
CA LEU A 17 7.20 -12.60 -16.16
C LEU A 17 7.84 -11.25 -16.54
N LYS A 18 8.22 -10.45 -15.55
CA LYS A 18 8.92 -9.17 -15.75
C LYS A 18 10.33 -9.34 -16.34
N ASP A 19 10.95 -10.50 -16.21
CA ASP A 19 12.27 -10.76 -16.76
C ASP A 19 12.24 -11.29 -18.19
N VAL A 20 11.27 -12.12 -18.54
CA VAL A 20 11.21 -12.81 -19.86
C VAL A 20 11.27 -11.83 -21.02
N VAL A 21 10.45 -10.79 -21.02
CA VAL A 21 10.40 -9.83 -22.13
C VAL A 21 11.69 -8.99 -22.23
N PRO A 22 12.18 -8.36 -21.13
CA PRO A 22 13.45 -7.66 -21.15
C PRO A 22 14.63 -8.54 -21.55
N ARG A 23 14.70 -9.77 -21.03
CA ARG A 23 15.73 -10.75 -21.39
C ARG A 23 15.71 -11.06 -22.87
N TYR A 24 14.55 -11.39 -23.43
CA TYR A 24 14.38 -11.65 -24.86
C TYR A 24 14.82 -10.44 -25.70
N LYS A 25 14.39 -9.24 -25.35
CA LYS A 25 14.77 -8.01 -26.07
C LYS A 25 16.28 -7.77 -26.02
N THR A 26 16.92 -7.97 -24.87
CA THR A 26 18.37 -7.84 -24.76
C THR A 26 19.10 -8.85 -25.65
N MET A 27 18.65 -10.12 -25.67
CA MET A 27 19.24 -11.14 -26.56
C MET A 27 19.01 -10.84 -28.06
N ARG A 28 18.03 -9.98 -28.37
CA ARG A 28 17.79 -9.47 -29.74
C ARG A 28 18.57 -8.19 -30.05
N GLY A 29 19.49 -7.77 -29.20
CA GLY A 29 20.35 -6.61 -29.40
C GLY A 29 19.75 -5.26 -28.98
N TYR A 30 18.63 -5.23 -28.28
CA TYR A 30 18.07 -4.01 -27.73
C TYR A 30 18.75 -3.64 -26.42
N TYR A 31 18.95 -2.35 -26.18
CA TYR A 31 19.29 -1.84 -24.88
C TYR A 31 18.02 -1.77 -24.01
N VAL A 32 18.02 -2.50 -22.91
CA VAL A 32 16.89 -2.55 -21.98
C VAL A 32 17.39 -2.26 -20.55
N PRO A 33 17.25 -1.05 -20.05
CA PRO A 33 17.58 -0.73 -18.65
C PRO A 33 16.67 -1.50 -17.70
N ARG A 34 17.24 -2.02 -16.61
CA ARG A 34 16.55 -2.90 -15.67
C ARG A 34 16.82 -2.47 -14.26
N GLY A 35 16.16 -1.42 -13.82
CA GLY A 35 16.21 -0.96 -12.45
C GLY A 35 15.35 -1.83 -11.53
N TRP A 36 15.75 -1.90 -10.28
CA TRP A 36 14.92 -2.37 -9.18
C TRP A 36 14.29 -1.21 -8.45
N GLY A 37 13.09 -1.38 -7.88
CA GLY A 37 12.43 -0.34 -7.11
C GLY A 37 11.66 -0.93 -5.93
N TRP A 38 11.72 -0.21 -4.81
CA TRP A 38 11.04 -0.55 -3.57
C TRP A 38 9.84 0.36 -3.32
N ASP A 39 8.67 -0.23 -3.16
CA ASP A 39 7.45 0.45 -2.72
C ASP A 39 7.32 0.30 -1.20
N CYS A 40 7.64 1.35 -0.46
CA CYS A 40 7.94 1.26 0.97
C CYS A 40 6.84 1.80 1.89
N HIS A 41 5.80 2.42 1.36
CA HIS A 41 4.75 3.05 2.16
C HIS A 41 3.48 2.22 2.20
N GLY A 42 2.74 2.31 3.32
CA GLY A 42 1.38 1.83 3.41
C GLY A 42 1.12 0.80 4.51
N LEU A 43 -0.14 0.42 4.63
CA LEU A 43 -0.69 -0.45 5.67
C LEU A 43 0.07 -1.75 5.94
N PRO A 44 0.60 -2.49 4.96
CA PRO A 44 1.28 -3.74 5.26
C PRO A 44 2.51 -3.56 6.16
N VAL A 45 3.32 -2.51 5.96
CA VAL A 45 4.46 -2.19 6.84
C VAL A 45 3.96 -1.69 8.19
N GLU A 46 2.98 -0.77 8.18
CA GLU A 46 2.39 -0.22 9.40
C GLU A 46 1.81 -1.33 10.29
N THR A 47 1.02 -2.24 9.72
CA THR A 47 0.43 -3.37 10.46
C THR A 47 1.49 -4.30 11.04
N GLN A 48 2.61 -4.49 10.34
CA GLN A 48 3.71 -5.29 10.88
C GLN A 48 4.42 -4.55 12.01
N ALA A 49 4.62 -3.23 11.88
CA ALA A 49 5.20 -2.40 12.95
C ALA A 49 4.29 -2.37 14.19
N GLU A 50 2.97 -2.24 14.01
CA GLU A 50 1.98 -2.33 15.09
C GLU A 50 2.11 -3.65 15.86
N LYS A 51 2.22 -4.77 15.14
CA LYS A 51 2.41 -6.10 15.76
C LYS A 51 3.71 -6.19 16.55
N ASN A 52 4.81 -5.72 15.97
CA ASN A 52 6.13 -5.75 16.60
C ASN A 52 6.18 -4.90 17.86
N LEU A 53 5.48 -3.77 17.87
CA LEU A 53 5.42 -2.83 19.00
C LEU A 53 4.29 -3.14 20.00
N GLY A 54 3.46 -4.17 19.73
CA GLY A 54 2.35 -4.56 20.59
C GLY A 54 1.19 -3.55 20.61
N ILE A 55 1.01 -2.79 19.54
CA ILE A 55 -0.04 -1.77 19.40
C ILE A 55 -1.35 -2.46 19.05
N THR A 56 -2.41 -2.15 19.77
CA THR A 56 -3.76 -2.67 19.53
C THR A 56 -4.69 -1.64 18.89
N GLU A 57 -4.51 -0.39 19.24
CA GLU A 57 -5.28 0.74 18.70
C GLU A 57 -4.35 1.79 18.08
N LYS A 58 -4.73 2.33 16.94
CA LYS A 58 -3.91 3.29 16.18
C LYS A 58 -3.56 4.56 16.98
N SER A 59 -4.42 4.98 17.89
CA SER A 59 -4.20 6.09 18.82
C SER A 59 -2.99 5.89 19.75
N GLU A 60 -2.60 4.64 20.01
CA GLU A 60 -1.44 4.31 20.84
C GLU A 60 -0.11 4.72 20.20
N ILE A 61 -0.08 4.87 18.87
CA ILE A 61 1.10 5.36 18.16
C ILE A 61 1.50 6.74 18.67
N GLU A 62 0.53 7.65 18.81
CA GLU A 62 0.80 9.00 19.29
C GLU A 62 0.94 9.07 20.80
N THR A 63 0.07 8.34 21.54
CA THR A 63 -0.05 8.51 22.99
C THR A 63 0.95 7.70 23.81
N LYS A 64 1.39 6.53 23.29
CA LYS A 64 2.27 5.61 24.05
C LYS A 64 3.66 5.45 23.43
N ILE A 65 3.74 5.33 22.12
CA ILE A 65 4.98 4.96 21.42
C ILE A 65 5.74 6.18 20.93
N GLY A 66 5.02 7.14 20.36
CA GLY A 66 5.56 8.28 19.61
C GLY A 66 5.76 7.97 18.11
N VAL A 67 5.34 8.91 17.26
CA VAL A 67 5.39 8.77 15.79
C VAL A 67 6.82 8.50 15.30
N ALA A 68 7.84 9.12 15.90
CA ALA A 68 9.23 8.93 15.50
C ALA A 68 9.67 7.47 15.65
N LYS A 69 9.40 6.85 16.81
CA LYS A 69 9.74 5.45 17.09
C LYS A 69 8.97 4.48 16.21
N PHE A 70 7.70 4.78 15.93
CA PHE A 70 6.89 3.99 15.01
C PHE A 70 7.46 4.01 13.59
N ASN A 71 7.84 5.19 13.10
CA ASN A 71 8.46 5.35 11.78
C ASN A 71 9.83 4.68 11.68
N GLU A 72 10.60 4.69 12.77
CA GLU A 72 11.88 3.98 12.84
C GLU A 72 11.69 2.46 12.69
N GLU A 73 10.69 1.90 13.38
CA GLU A 73 10.35 0.47 13.24
C GLU A 73 9.89 0.14 11.80
N CYS A 74 9.08 1.00 11.17
CA CYS A 74 8.69 0.83 9.77
C CYS A 74 9.92 0.80 8.84
N ARG A 75 10.88 1.72 9.02
CA ARG A 75 12.13 1.74 8.25
C ARG A 75 12.97 0.49 8.48
N ARG A 76 13.05 0.02 9.71
CA ARG A 76 13.78 -1.21 10.05
C ARG A 76 13.21 -2.41 9.30
N ILE A 77 11.88 -2.59 9.30
CA ILE A 77 11.20 -3.66 8.57
C ILE A 77 11.54 -3.63 7.09
N VAL A 78 11.46 -2.45 6.48
CA VAL A 78 11.79 -2.26 5.05
C VAL A 78 13.24 -2.64 4.76
N SER A 79 14.18 -2.22 5.59
CA SER A 79 15.61 -2.48 5.40
C SER A 79 15.95 -3.97 5.50
N GLU A 80 15.38 -4.68 6.47
CA GLU A 80 15.62 -6.11 6.68
C GLU A 80 15.09 -6.97 5.51
N CYS A 81 14.03 -6.54 4.83
CA CYS A 81 13.48 -7.27 3.70
C CYS A 81 14.40 -7.26 2.47
N ASN A 82 15.21 -6.22 2.28
CA ASN A 82 16.03 -6.04 1.09
C ASN A 82 17.03 -7.19 0.86
N GLU A 83 17.74 -7.60 1.90
CA GLU A 83 18.73 -8.66 1.81
C GLU A 83 18.11 -10.02 1.46
N ASN A 84 17.00 -10.35 2.11
CA ASN A 84 16.27 -11.58 1.83
C ASN A 84 15.79 -11.63 0.38
N TRP A 85 15.25 -10.52 -0.13
CA TRP A 85 14.79 -10.45 -1.52
C TRP A 85 15.91 -10.70 -2.52
N LYS A 86 17.11 -10.17 -2.30
CA LYS A 86 18.27 -10.37 -3.17
C LYS A 86 18.57 -11.85 -3.35
N ILE A 87 18.55 -12.64 -2.27
CA ILE A 87 18.77 -14.09 -2.32
C ILE A 87 17.79 -14.79 -3.27
N TYR A 88 16.49 -14.43 -3.19
CA TYR A 88 15.48 -15.03 -4.08
C TYR A 88 15.63 -14.59 -5.53
N ILE A 89 15.93 -13.32 -5.78
CA ILE A 89 16.10 -12.76 -7.11
C ILE A 89 17.34 -13.37 -7.80
N ASP A 90 18.44 -13.50 -7.08
CA ASP A 90 19.65 -14.17 -7.56
C ASP A 90 19.37 -15.66 -7.85
N ARG A 91 18.62 -16.34 -6.98
CA ARG A 91 18.28 -17.75 -7.15
C ARG A 91 17.44 -18.02 -8.40
N ILE A 92 16.50 -17.15 -8.76
CA ILE A 92 15.73 -17.28 -10.00
C ILE A 92 16.48 -16.79 -11.23
N GLY A 93 17.65 -16.19 -11.05
CA GLY A 93 18.51 -15.69 -12.14
C GLY A 93 17.86 -14.51 -12.90
N ARG A 94 17.09 -13.67 -12.24
CA ARG A 94 16.49 -12.49 -12.87
C ARG A 94 17.58 -11.48 -13.25
N TRP A 95 17.55 -10.99 -14.48
CA TRP A 95 18.45 -9.94 -14.94
C TRP A 95 17.93 -8.56 -14.52
N VAL A 96 18.44 -8.06 -13.43
CA VAL A 96 18.04 -6.75 -12.87
C VAL A 96 19.21 -6.14 -12.11
N ASP A 97 19.35 -4.82 -12.16
CA ASP A 97 20.26 -4.08 -11.30
C ASP A 97 19.65 -3.95 -9.91
N PHE A 98 20.09 -4.82 -9.02
CA PHE A 98 19.65 -4.86 -7.64
C PHE A 98 20.53 -4.01 -6.72
N ASP A 99 21.69 -3.63 -7.18
CA ASP A 99 22.67 -2.87 -6.38
C ASP A 99 22.41 -1.36 -6.41
N HIS A 100 21.68 -0.88 -7.44
CA HIS A 100 21.27 0.52 -7.56
C HIS A 100 19.74 0.66 -7.62
N PRO A 101 19.01 0.22 -6.58
CA PRO A 101 17.56 0.34 -6.56
C PRO A 101 17.16 1.80 -6.28
N TYR A 102 15.98 2.20 -6.75
CA TYR A 102 15.31 3.35 -6.19
C TYR A 102 14.34 2.92 -5.07
N SER A 103 14.05 3.82 -4.16
CA SER A 103 13.08 3.58 -3.10
C SER A 103 12.09 4.74 -3.01
N THR A 104 10.82 4.43 -2.76
CA THR A 104 9.83 5.48 -2.49
C THR A 104 10.10 6.24 -1.19
N LEU A 105 11.05 5.74 -0.35
CA LEU A 105 11.57 6.46 0.83
C LEU A 105 12.65 7.48 0.46
N ASP A 106 13.19 7.45 -0.75
CA ASP A 106 14.23 8.37 -1.17
C ASP A 106 13.67 9.78 -1.28
N ARG A 107 14.45 10.74 -0.80
CA ARG A 107 14.05 12.15 -0.78
C ARG A 107 13.71 12.66 -2.18
N ASP A 108 14.56 12.34 -3.16
CA ASP A 108 14.40 12.78 -4.55
C ASP A 108 13.14 12.21 -5.17
N PHE A 109 12.77 10.94 -4.80
CA PHE A 109 11.51 10.36 -5.22
C PHE A 109 10.31 11.09 -4.63
N MET A 110 10.33 11.35 -3.31
CA MET A 110 9.24 12.07 -2.63
C MET A 110 9.10 13.50 -3.17
N GLU A 111 10.20 14.19 -3.42
CA GLU A 111 10.20 15.53 -4.00
C GLU A 111 9.58 15.54 -5.40
N SER A 112 9.93 14.56 -6.24
CA SER A 112 9.36 14.40 -7.58
C SER A 112 7.85 14.16 -7.55
N VAL A 113 7.36 13.35 -6.60
CA VAL A 113 5.92 13.11 -6.42
C VAL A 113 5.18 14.38 -6.00
N ILE A 114 5.74 15.12 -5.04
CA ILE A 114 5.16 16.39 -4.56
C ILE A 114 5.16 17.43 -5.70
N TRP A 115 6.24 17.51 -6.46
CA TRP A 115 6.32 18.39 -7.62
C TRP A 115 5.26 18.05 -8.66
N ALA A 116 5.11 16.77 -9.02
CA ALA A 116 4.10 16.33 -9.99
C ALA A 116 2.68 16.67 -9.51
N PHE A 117 2.38 16.44 -8.24
CA PHE A 117 1.12 16.83 -7.65
C PHE A 117 0.87 18.35 -7.75
N ALA A 118 1.87 19.16 -7.41
CA ALA A 118 1.78 20.61 -7.47
C ALA A 118 1.52 21.11 -8.90
N GLU A 119 2.18 20.53 -9.90
CA GLU A 119 1.98 20.90 -11.31
C GLU A 119 0.56 20.57 -11.80
N ILE A 120 0.00 19.42 -11.39
CA ILE A 120 -1.37 19.04 -11.73
C ILE A 120 -2.38 19.95 -11.00
N TYR A 121 -2.10 20.30 -9.75
CA TYR A 121 -2.92 21.23 -8.97
C TYR A 121 -2.96 22.63 -9.60
N LYS A 122 -1.80 23.16 -10.00
CA LYS A 122 -1.72 24.47 -10.71
C LYS A 122 -2.55 24.49 -11.99
N LYS A 123 -2.72 23.37 -12.66
CA LYS A 123 -3.55 23.25 -13.87
C LYS A 123 -5.06 23.15 -13.56
N GLY A 124 -5.46 23.16 -12.29
CA GLY A 124 -6.86 23.04 -11.87
C GLY A 124 -7.47 21.65 -12.06
N LEU A 125 -6.63 20.62 -12.25
CA LEU A 125 -7.08 19.24 -12.49
C LEU A 125 -7.27 18.44 -11.18
N ILE A 126 -6.92 19.01 -10.05
CA ILE A 126 -7.14 18.41 -8.71
C ILE A 126 -8.15 19.28 -7.97
N TYR A 127 -9.18 18.64 -7.45
CA TYR A 127 -10.19 19.27 -6.61
C TYR A 127 -10.56 18.35 -5.44
N LYS A 128 -11.11 18.92 -4.40
CA LYS A 128 -11.55 18.21 -3.20
C LYS A 128 -13.02 17.83 -3.34
N ASP A 129 -13.34 16.56 -3.16
CA ASP A 129 -14.69 16.04 -3.26
C ASP A 129 -14.94 14.91 -2.26
N TYR A 130 -16.21 14.49 -2.12
CA TYR A 130 -16.61 13.38 -1.27
C TYR A 130 -16.82 12.11 -2.09
N ARG A 131 -16.36 11.00 -1.55
CA ARG A 131 -16.57 9.69 -2.14
C ARG A 131 -17.02 8.70 -1.08
N VAL A 132 -18.09 7.97 -1.36
CA VAL A 132 -18.48 6.81 -0.54
C VAL A 132 -17.52 5.66 -0.82
N SER A 133 -16.90 5.14 0.22
CA SER A 133 -15.99 3.98 0.13
C SER A 133 -16.15 3.11 1.36
N PRO A 134 -15.88 1.78 1.25
CA PRO A 134 -15.77 0.92 2.40
C PRO A 134 -14.71 1.45 3.38
N TYR A 135 -14.97 1.29 4.66
CA TYR A 135 -14.09 1.75 5.72
C TYR A 135 -13.81 0.63 6.72
N CYS A 136 -12.55 0.37 6.99
CA CYS A 136 -12.15 -0.58 8.02
C CYS A 136 -12.09 0.11 9.38
N TYR A 137 -13.00 -0.26 10.27
CA TYR A 137 -13.04 0.31 11.63
C TYR A 137 -11.83 -0.09 12.49
N ARG A 138 -11.20 -1.23 12.19
CA ARG A 138 -9.99 -1.71 12.89
C ARG A 138 -8.75 -0.95 12.45
N CYS A 139 -8.52 -0.86 11.13
CA CYS A 139 -7.36 -0.14 10.57
C CYS A 139 -7.60 1.36 10.52
N GLN A 140 -8.81 1.83 10.78
CA GLN A 140 -9.24 3.23 10.74
C GLN A 140 -8.87 3.92 9.42
N THR A 141 -9.12 3.21 8.31
CA THR A 141 -8.77 3.68 6.97
C THR A 141 -9.80 3.25 5.93
N PRO A 142 -9.99 4.01 4.84
CA PRO A 142 -10.76 3.59 3.69
C PRO A 142 -10.11 2.37 3.03
N LEU A 143 -10.96 1.48 2.50
CA LEU A 143 -10.51 0.30 1.76
C LEU A 143 -10.65 0.52 0.25
N SER A 144 -9.73 -0.05 -0.51
CA SER A 144 -9.83 -0.10 -1.96
C SER A 144 -10.83 -1.18 -2.41
N ILE A 145 -11.26 -1.10 -3.67
CA ILE A 145 -12.09 -2.17 -4.27
C ILE A 145 -11.32 -3.50 -4.30
N SER A 146 -10.01 -3.47 -4.49
CA SER A 146 -9.17 -4.67 -4.46
C SER A 146 -9.18 -5.34 -3.08
N ASP A 147 -9.14 -4.56 -2.00
CA ASP A 147 -9.14 -5.11 -0.64
C ASP A 147 -10.44 -5.86 -0.32
N ILE A 148 -11.58 -5.35 -0.78
CA ILE A 148 -12.89 -5.98 -0.54
C ILE A 148 -13.20 -7.15 -1.48
N ARG A 149 -12.41 -7.32 -2.56
CA ARG A 149 -12.54 -8.46 -3.50
C ARG A 149 -11.63 -9.63 -3.19
N LEU A 150 -10.78 -9.53 -2.18
CA LEU A 150 -9.96 -10.64 -1.72
C LEU A 150 -10.85 -11.75 -1.16
N ASP A 151 -10.42 -13.00 -1.35
CA ASP A 151 -11.06 -14.14 -0.73
C ASP A 151 -11.07 -13.96 0.80
N ASP A 152 -12.16 -14.34 1.45
CA ASP A 152 -12.38 -14.18 2.89
C ASP A 152 -12.37 -12.73 3.41
N SER A 153 -12.52 -11.74 2.53
CA SER A 153 -12.59 -10.33 2.91
C SER A 153 -13.86 -9.95 3.69
N THR A 154 -14.90 -10.79 3.61
CA THR A 154 -16.19 -10.57 4.27
C THR A 154 -16.57 -11.76 5.13
N ARG A 155 -17.35 -11.51 6.17
CA ARG A 155 -17.93 -12.55 7.02
C ARG A 155 -19.35 -12.19 7.43
N LEU A 156 -20.18 -13.19 7.66
CA LEU A 156 -21.50 -12.96 8.23
C LEU A 156 -21.36 -12.48 9.67
N ARG A 157 -22.11 -11.44 9.99
CA ARG A 157 -22.20 -10.86 11.33
C ARG A 157 -23.63 -10.47 11.62
N GLN A 158 -24.08 -10.72 12.85
CA GLN A 158 -25.36 -10.23 13.33
C GLN A 158 -25.19 -8.85 13.92
N ASP A 159 -25.80 -7.85 13.30
CA ASP A 159 -25.78 -6.46 13.76
C ASP A 159 -27.21 -5.98 14.04
N ARG A 160 -27.32 -5.00 14.96
CA ARG A 160 -28.61 -4.32 15.22
C ARG A 160 -28.87 -3.35 14.06
N THR A 161 -30.07 -3.46 13.49
CA THR A 161 -30.54 -2.51 12.49
C THR A 161 -31.57 -1.57 13.13
N VAL A 162 -31.61 -0.34 12.65
CA VAL A 162 -32.58 0.67 13.09
C VAL A 162 -33.30 1.18 11.85
N THR A 163 -34.64 1.11 11.91
CA THR A 163 -35.48 1.78 10.92
C THR A 163 -35.97 3.06 11.52
N VAL A 164 -35.58 4.18 10.93
CA VAL A 164 -35.99 5.53 11.38
C VAL A 164 -37.09 6.05 10.45
N LYS A 165 -38.16 6.55 11.04
CA LYS A 165 -39.25 7.20 10.31
C LYS A 165 -39.09 8.71 10.39
N PHE A 166 -39.10 9.36 9.25
CA PHE A 166 -39.07 10.82 9.17
C PHE A 166 -40.45 11.32 8.77
N ALA A 167 -41.05 12.18 9.61
CA ALA A 167 -42.33 12.79 9.29
C ALA A 167 -42.20 13.77 8.12
N ILE A 168 -43.15 13.74 7.20
CA ILE A 168 -43.22 14.70 6.11
C ILE A 168 -43.62 16.05 6.69
N LYS A 169 -42.87 17.08 6.39
CA LYS A 169 -43.07 18.43 6.98
C LYS A 169 -44.47 18.99 6.70
N GLU A 170 -44.96 18.76 5.49
CA GLU A 170 -46.29 19.22 5.00
C GLU A 170 -47.44 18.30 5.44
N ASP A 171 -47.13 17.07 5.82
CA ASP A 171 -48.09 16.07 6.30
C ASP A 171 -47.50 15.18 7.40
N PRO A 172 -47.49 15.63 8.66
CA PRO A 172 -46.85 14.91 9.78
C PRO A 172 -47.49 13.56 10.13
N LYS A 173 -48.58 13.20 9.51
CA LYS A 173 -49.20 11.86 9.69
C LYS A 173 -48.61 10.82 8.79
N HIS A 174 -47.89 11.22 7.75
CA HIS A 174 -47.18 10.33 6.83
C HIS A 174 -45.69 10.36 7.09
N TYR A 175 -45.03 9.22 6.83
CA TYR A 175 -43.59 9.01 7.07
C TYR A 175 -42.97 8.33 5.85
N PHE A 176 -41.71 8.55 5.63
CA PHE A 176 -40.88 7.82 4.68
C PHE A 176 -39.63 7.25 5.38
#